data_45cb81ae61456dd3517bd5598c838f9f
#
_entry.id   45cb81ae61456dd3517bd5598c838f9f
#
_cell.length_a   1.000
_cell.length_b   1.000
_cell.length_c   1.000
_cell.angle_alpha   90.00
_cell.angle_beta   90.00
_cell.angle_gamma   90.00
#
_symmetry.space_group_name_H-M   'P 1'
#
loop_
_entity.id
_entity.type
_entity.pdbx_description
1 polymer ?
#
loop_
_entity_poly.entity_id
_entity_poly.type
_entity_poly.pdbx_seq_one_letter_code
_entity_poly.pdbx_strand_id
1 'polypeptide(L)'
;LNGVNLNAEVELGWQYSKKELDKLRDPKVKAFFLVNPSNPPSVKMNTGSLAYIAEIVKERPDLILLTDDVYGTFADDFVSLFALCPKNTILVYSYSKYFGATGWRLGTIAMHRENVIDELIRKLPKEQRKELHERYESITTEPENLKFIDRLVADSRTVALNHTAGLSTPQQVQMVLFSLFALMDTPDACKNALKRLIRSRKEALYREIGIRFDDSDVNQVDYYTIIDLEFLGNRAYGPEFVAWLFKNTEPSELLFRPAKEARVVLLPGRGFGTQHPSGRVSLANLNESDYRAIGRAMRKLMVEYVERYNAATGKSLDKNKVL
;
A
#
# COMPACT_ATOMS: atom_id res chain seq x y z
N LEU A 1 7.97 7.49 -19.45
CA LEU A 1 8.39 7.59 -18.06
C LEU A 1 9.20 6.35 -17.71
N ASN A 2 10.37 6.55 -17.09
CA ASN A 2 11.20 5.46 -16.55
C ASN A 2 10.98 5.42 -15.04
N GLY A 3 10.64 4.25 -14.50
CA GLY A 3 10.47 4.04 -13.08
C GLY A 3 11.77 3.62 -12.40
N VAL A 4 12.04 4.18 -11.22
CA VAL A 4 13.08 3.73 -10.31
C VAL A 4 12.41 3.20 -9.05
N ASN A 5 12.62 1.92 -8.74
CA ASN A 5 12.03 1.33 -7.55
C ASN A 5 12.85 1.68 -6.29
N LEU A 6 12.14 2.09 -5.24
CA LEU A 6 12.64 2.11 -3.88
C LEU A 6 12.13 0.86 -3.17
N ASN A 7 13.04 0.06 -2.64
CA ASN A 7 12.70 -1.21 -2.02
C ASN A 7 12.61 -1.06 -0.50
N ALA A 8 11.48 -1.45 0.08
CA ALA A 8 11.36 -1.64 1.52
C ALA A 8 11.95 -3.02 1.89
N GLU A 9 12.62 -3.09 3.04
CA GLU A 9 13.37 -4.26 3.47
C GLU A 9 12.63 -4.99 4.61
N VAL A 10 12.46 -6.30 4.47
CA VAL A 10 11.79 -7.15 5.49
C VAL A 10 12.51 -7.07 6.83
N GLU A 11 13.84 -7.11 6.79
CA GLU A 11 14.73 -7.06 7.95
C GLU A 11 14.63 -5.73 8.70
N LEU A 12 14.20 -4.67 8.02
CA LEU A 12 13.95 -3.35 8.61
C LEU A 12 12.46 -3.15 8.97
N GLY A 13 11.67 -4.22 9.04
CA GLY A 13 10.22 -4.11 9.29
C GLY A 13 9.48 -3.39 8.16
N TRP A 14 9.87 -3.66 6.92
CA TRP A 14 9.32 -3.04 5.71
C TRP A 14 9.52 -1.51 5.63
N GLN A 15 10.54 -1.00 6.29
CA GLN A 15 10.97 0.38 6.14
C GLN A 15 11.99 0.52 5.00
N TYR A 16 12.22 1.75 4.55
CA TYR A 16 13.24 2.06 3.55
C TYR A 16 14.57 2.38 4.22
N SER A 17 15.66 1.80 3.74
CA SER A 17 17.00 2.22 4.15
C SER A 17 17.31 3.63 3.63
N LYS A 18 18.24 4.32 4.29
CA LYS A 18 18.71 5.64 3.80
C LYS A 18 19.23 5.58 2.37
N LYS A 19 19.92 4.50 2.00
CA LYS A 19 20.43 4.28 0.65
C LYS A 19 19.30 4.25 -0.39
N GLU A 20 18.15 3.65 -0.05
CA GLU A 20 16.99 3.65 -0.93
C GLU A 20 16.38 5.05 -1.05
N LEU A 21 16.23 5.77 0.06
CA LEU A 21 15.71 7.13 0.07
C LEU A 21 16.63 8.13 -0.62
N ASP A 22 17.95 7.95 -0.58
CA ASP A 22 18.92 8.79 -1.27
C ASP A 22 18.77 8.80 -2.80
N LYS A 23 18.11 7.78 -3.39
CA LYS A 23 17.75 7.80 -4.81
C LYS A 23 16.89 9.03 -5.18
N LEU A 24 16.14 9.57 -4.23
CA LEU A 24 15.32 10.77 -4.43
C LEU A 24 16.17 12.05 -4.64
N ARG A 25 17.46 12.02 -4.30
CA ARG A 25 18.38 13.14 -4.52
C ARG A 25 18.81 13.27 -5.99
N ASP A 26 18.68 12.19 -6.78
CA ASP A 26 19.01 12.23 -8.21
C ASP A 26 18.08 13.24 -8.93
N PRO A 27 18.63 14.28 -9.60
CA PRO A 27 17.84 15.28 -10.32
C PRO A 27 17.01 14.72 -11.47
N LYS A 28 17.29 13.50 -11.91
CA LYS A 28 16.46 12.78 -12.89
C LYS A 28 15.14 12.27 -12.30
N VAL A 29 15.10 12.02 -10.98
CA VAL A 29 13.87 11.66 -10.28
C VAL A 29 13.02 12.92 -10.11
N LYS A 30 11.87 12.99 -10.76
CA LYS A 30 10.97 14.13 -10.75
C LYS A 30 9.81 13.99 -9.78
N ALA A 31 9.41 12.76 -9.52
CA ALA A 31 8.31 12.49 -8.59
C ALA A 31 8.59 11.21 -7.80
N PHE A 32 8.13 11.19 -6.55
CA PHE A 32 8.10 10.02 -5.69
C PHE A 32 6.65 9.65 -5.38
N PHE A 33 6.25 8.44 -5.77
CA PHE A 33 4.95 7.88 -5.44
C PHE A 33 5.09 6.94 -4.24
N LEU A 34 4.27 7.18 -3.22
CA LEU A 34 4.27 6.42 -1.97
C LEU A 34 2.84 6.03 -1.60
N VAL A 35 2.64 4.78 -1.18
CA VAL A 35 1.44 4.34 -0.46
C VAL A 35 1.80 4.23 1.02
N ASN A 36 1.20 5.06 1.87
CA ASN A 36 1.51 5.12 3.30
C ASN A 36 0.24 5.15 4.16
N PRO A 37 0.00 4.17 5.00
CA PRO A 37 0.73 2.91 5.19
C PRO A 37 0.79 2.04 3.94
N SER A 38 1.86 1.25 3.83
CA SER A 38 2.20 0.48 2.65
C SER A 38 1.18 -0.64 2.33
N ASN A 39 1.10 -1.00 1.06
CA ASN A 39 0.36 -2.14 0.56
C ASN A 39 1.32 -2.96 -0.33
N PRO A 40 1.72 -4.15 0.09
CA PRO A 40 0.98 -5.13 0.88
C PRO A 40 1.36 -5.27 2.37
N PRO A 41 2.51 -4.78 2.90
CA PRO A 41 2.89 -5.14 4.27
C PRO A 41 2.05 -4.44 5.36
N SER A 42 1.26 -3.42 5.01
CA SER A 42 0.45 -2.64 5.95
C SER A 42 1.26 -1.97 7.07
N VAL A 43 2.37 -1.37 6.71
CA VAL A 43 3.28 -0.70 7.65
C VAL A 43 3.31 0.79 7.32
N LYS A 44 3.09 1.64 8.31
CA LYS A 44 3.32 3.09 8.15
C LYS A 44 4.82 3.39 8.13
N MET A 45 5.21 4.36 7.34
CA MET A 45 6.58 4.87 7.36
C MET A 45 6.88 5.48 8.73
N ASN A 46 8.03 5.13 9.29
CA ASN A 46 8.46 5.66 10.57
C ASN A 46 8.81 7.17 10.49
N THR A 47 8.79 7.84 11.63
CA THR A 47 9.03 9.29 11.72
C THR A 47 10.41 9.70 11.23
N GLY A 48 11.43 8.84 11.42
CA GLY A 48 12.80 9.10 10.95
C GLY A 48 12.88 9.13 9.42
N SER A 49 12.25 8.17 8.74
CA SER A 49 12.18 8.14 7.27
C SER A 49 11.39 9.32 6.71
N LEU A 50 10.26 9.68 7.35
CA LEU A 50 9.47 10.85 6.95
C LEU A 50 10.26 12.15 7.09
N ALA A 51 10.98 12.34 8.21
CA ALA A 51 11.85 13.49 8.41
C ALA A 51 12.98 13.54 7.39
N TYR A 52 13.58 12.39 7.07
CA TYR A 52 14.63 12.31 6.06
C TYR A 52 14.16 12.69 4.66
N ILE A 53 12.95 12.27 4.27
CA ILE A 53 12.34 12.73 3.01
C ILE A 53 12.13 14.25 3.03
N ALA A 54 11.68 14.81 4.16
CA ALA A 54 11.49 16.25 4.28
C ALA A 54 12.82 17.03 4.16
N GLU A 55 13.93 16.47 4.61
CA GLU A 55 15.29 17.03 4.38
C GLU A 55 15.64 16.98 2.89
N ILE A 56 15.41 15.85 2.22
CA ILE A 56 15.66 15.72 0.78
C ILE A 56 14.83 16.75 0.00
N VAL A 57 13.57 16.99 0.36
CA VAL A 57 12.71 18.00 -0.29
C VAL A 57 13.27 19.42 -0.11
N LYS A 58 13.91 19.74 1.02
CA LYS A 58 14.58 21.04 1.19
C LYS A 58 15.76 21.20 0.22
N GLU A 59 16.48 20.13 -0.06
CA GLU A 59 17.59 20.12 -1.02
C GLU A 59 17.07 20.04 -2.48
N ARG A 60 15.92 19.41 -2.67
CA ARG A 60 15.26 19.18 -3.96
C ARG A 60 13.86 19.80 -3.96
N PRO A 61 13.75 21.16 -3.96
CA PRO A 61 12.46 21.83 -3.92
C PRO A 61 11.59 21.60 -5.17
N ASP A 62 12.19 21.03 -6.23
CA ASP A 62 11.50 20.61 -7.47
C ASP A 62 10.89 19.20 -7.39
N LEU A 63 11.20 18.41 -6.34
CA LEU A 63 10.71 17.07 -6.20
C LEU A 63 9.22 17.05 -5.86
N ILE A 64 8.43 16.33 -6.65
CA ILE A 64 6.99 16.15 -6.43
C ILE A 64 6.80 14.88 -5.62
N LEU A 65 6.02 14.97 -4.54
CA LEU A 65 5.59 13.82 -3.76
C LEU A 65 4.13 13.52 -4.08
N LEU A 66 3.80 12.25 -4.28
CA LEU A 66 2.43 11.77 -4.41
C LEU A 66 2.22 10.68 -3.36
N THR A 67 1.37 10.96 -2.37
CA THR A 67 1.09 10.03 -1.28
C THR A 67 -0.34 9.53 -1.35
N ASP A 68 -0.52 8.20 -1.30
CA ASP A 68 -1.81 7.56 -1.10
C ASP A 68 -1.94 7.16 0.37
N ASP A 69 -2.72 7.93 1.12
CA ASP A 69 -2.89 7.79 2.56
C ASP A 69 -4.15 6.99 2.94
N VAL A 70 -4.67 6.18 2.02
CA VAL A 70 -5.93 5.43 2.19
C VAL A 70 -5.98 4.56 3.45
N TYR A 71 -4.85 4.08 3.94
CA TYR A 71 -4.75 3.26 5.16
C TYR A 71 -4.37 4.07 6.40
N GLY A 72 -4.06 5.36 6.25
CA GLY A 72 -3.64 6.23 7.36
C GLY A 72 -4.64 6.29 8.50
N THR A 73 -5.94 6.21 8.20
CA THR A 73 -7.01 6.21 9.20
C THR A 73 -6.95 5.01 10.17
N PHE A 74 -6.34 3.89 9.76
CA PHE A 74 -6.16 2.72 10.63
C PHE A 74 -4.91 2.80 11.50
N ALA A 75 -3.99 3.71 11.21
CA ALA A 75 -2.74 3.85 11.95
C ALA A 75 -2.93 4.76 13.18
N ASP A 76 -2.20 4.45 14.24
CA ASP A 76 -2.05 5.36 15.37
C ASP A 76 -0.92 6.35 15.06
N ASP A 77 -1.07 7.58 15.54
CA ASP A 77 -0.09 8.66 15.35
C ASP A 77 0.39 8.81 13.89
N PHE A 78 -0.57 8.70 12.95
CA PHE A 78 -0.26 8.79 11.53
C PHE A 78 0.12 10.21 11.14
N VAL A 79 1.26 10.35 10.48
CA VAL A 79 1.72 11.61 9.89
C VAL A 79 1.86 11.44 8.38
N SER A 80 1.09 12.22 7.63
CA SER A 80 1.18 12.27 6.17
C SER A 80 2.42 13.08 5.73
N LEU A 81 3.01 12.71 4.60
CA LEU A 81 4.00 13.56 3.91
C LEU A 81 3.41 14.94 3.54
N PHE A 82 2.10 15.02 3.32
CA PHE A 82 1.43 16.29 3.08
C PHE A 82 1.55 17.26 4.26
N ALA A 83 1.55 16.77 5.49
CA ALA A 83 1.74 17.60 6.67
C ALA A 83 3.18 18.15 6.78
N LEU A 84 4.18 17.37 6.34
CA LEU A 84 5.59 17.75 6.43
C LEU A 84 6.08 18.57 5.23
N CYS A 85 5.59 18.25 4.04
CA CYS A 85 6.00 18.87 2.78
C CYS A 85 4.79 19.32 1.97
N PRO A 86 3.91 20.21 2.49
CA PRO A 86 2.62 20.51 1.88
C PRO A 86 2.74 21.07 0.47
N LYS A 87 3.74 21.90 0.19
CA LYS A 87 3.91 22.52 -1.12
C LYS A 87 4.38 21.56 -2.21
N ASN A 88 5.02 20.46 -1.83
CA ASN A 88 5.55 19.46 -2.74
C ASN A 88 4.66 18.23 -2.91
N THR A 89 3.61 18.09 -2.08
CA THR A 89 2.83 16.86 -1.97
C THR A 89 1.46 16.97 -2.62
N ILE A 90 1.12 15.98 -3.44
CA ILE A 90 -0.24 15.65 -3.85
C ILE A 90 -0.71 14.54 -2.89
N LEU A 91 -1.73 14.82 -2.10
CA LEU A 91 -2.36 13.83 -1.23
C LEU A 91 -3.54 13.18 -1.95
N VAL A 92 -3.57 11.86 -1.95
CA VAL A 92 -4.72 11.07 -2.38
C VAL A 92 -5.29 10.34 -1.17
N TYR A 93 -6.60 10.41 -1.00
CA TYR A 93 -7.35 9.66 0.01
C TYR A 93 -8.56 8.99 -0.61
N SER A 94 -8.88 7.76 -0.15
CA SER A 94 -10.03 7.01 -0.63
C SER A 94 -10.95 6.61 0.53
N TYR A 95 -12.26 6.76 0.34
CA TYR A 95 -13.29 6.30 1.27
C TYR A 95 -13.50 4.78 1.21
N SER A 96 -12.84 4.10 0.29
CA SER A 96 -13.03 2.67 0.04
C SER A 96 -12.74 1.77 1.23
N LYS A 97 -11.75 2.11 2.06
CA LYS A 97 -11.24 1.19 3.09
C LYS A 97 -11.87 1.43 4.45
N TYR A 98 -11.66 2.59 5.02
CA TYR A 98 -12.18 2.91 6.36
C TYR A 98 -13.70 2.84 6.43
N PHE A 99 -14.38 3.40 5.43
CA PHE A 99 -15.85 3.43 5.39
C PHE A 99 -16.48 2.21 4.71
N GLY A 100 -15.69 1.22 4.29
CA GLY A 100 -16.20 0.04 3.57
C GLY A 100 -16.87 0.37 2.22
N ALA A 101 -16.58 1.55 1.66
CA ALA A 101 -17.28 2.13 0.50
C ALA A 101 -16.60 1.81 -0.84
N THR A 102 -16.00 0.63 -0.99
CA THR A 102 -15.20 0.25 -2.17
C THR A 102 -15.98 0.36 -3.48
N GLY A 103 -17.24 -0.05 -3.49
CA GLY A 103 -18.10 -0.02 -4.67
C GLY A 103 -18.57 1.38 -5.08
N TRP A 104 -18.54 2.35 -4.19
CA TRP A 104 -18.97 3.73 -4.46
C TRP A 104 -17.96 4.55 -5.27
N ARG A 105 -16.71 4.11 -5.37
CA ARG A 105 -15.64 4.80 -6.12
C ARG A 105 -15.43 6.25 -5.67
N LEU A 106 -15.31 6.46 -4.35
CA LEU A 106 -15.15 7.77 -3.74
C LEU A 106 -13.70 8.00 -3.31
N GLY A 107 -13.16 9.15 -3.67
CA GLY A 107 -11.83 9.59 -3.27
C GLY A 107 -11.68 11.10 -3.39
N THR A 108 -10.62 11.61 -2.80
CA THR A 108 -10.26 13.03 -2.85
C THR A 108 -8.80 13.18 -3.19
N ILE A 109 -8.47 14.29 -3.87
CA ILE A 109 -7.12 14.77 -4.07
C ILE A 109 -7.00 16.12 -3.35
N ALA A 110 -5.95 16.28 -2.55
CA ALA A 110 -5.66 17.54 -1.90
C ALA A 110 -4.27 18.04 -2.29
N MET A 111 -4.18 19.37 -2.51
CA MET A 111 -2.95 20.06 -2.83
C MET A 111 -2.89 21.38 -2.06
N HIS A 112 -1.70 21.79 -1.69
CA HIS A 112 -1.51 23.09 -1.09
C HIS A 112 -1.80 24.21 -2.12
N ARG A 113 -2.42 25.32 -1.68
CA ARG A 113 -2.76 26.43 -2.57
C ARG A 113 -1.54 27.00 -3.29
N GLU A 114 -0.40 27.05 -2.59
CA GLU A 114 0.91 27.42 -3.12
C GLU A 114 1.75 26.15 -3.28
N ASN A 115 1.58 25.45 -4.38
CA ASN A 115 2.28 24.19 -4.62
C ASN A 115 3.39 24.37 -5.67
N VAL A 116 4.40 23.50 -5.59
CA VAL A 116 5.56 23.54 -6.49
C VAL A 116 5.18 23.25 -7.94
N ILE A 117 4.11 22.49 -8.19
CA ILE A 117 3.73 22.10 -9.55
C ILE A 117 3.26 23.32 -10.34
N ASP A 118 2.47 24.21 -9.73
CA ASP A 118 2.09 25.48 -10.34
C ASP A 118 3.31 26.35 -10.65
N GLU A 119 4.33 26.31 -9.81
CA GLU A 119 5.59 27.02 -10.05
C GLU A 119 6.38 26.40 -11.20
N LEU A 120 6.46 25.08 -11.28
CA LEU A 120 7.13 24.36 -12.36
C LEU A 120 6.43 24.60 -13.69
N ILE A 121 5.08 24.60 -13.73
CA ILE A 121 4.31 24.93 -14.93
C ILE A 121 4.63 26.34 -15.43
N ARG A 122 4.70 27.32 -14.54
CA ARG A 122 5.07 28.72 -14.94
C ARG A 122 6.47 28.84 -15.52
N LYS A 123 7.39 27.93 -15.14
CA LYS A 123 8.78 27.89 -15.60
C LYS A 123 8.98 27.05 -16.88
N LEU A 124 7.93 26.45 -17.44
CA LEU A 124 8.03 25.67 -18.66
C LEU A 124 8.51 26.55 -19.85
N PRO A 125 9.23 25.96 -20.82
CA PRO A 125 9.57 26.61 -22.07
C PRO A 125 8.34 27.19 -22.77
N LYS A 126 8.56 28.21 -23.59
CA LYS A 126 7.47 28.95 -24.29
C LYS A 126 6.60 28.03 -25.14
N GLU A 127 7.22 27.09 -25.83
CA GLU A 127 6.54 26.09 -26.67
C GLU A 127 5.58 25.25 -25.87
N GLN A 128 6.04 24.70 -24.74
CA GLN A 128 5.21 23.86 -23.87
C GLN A 128 4.09 24.67 -23.19
N ARG A 129 4.35 25.93 -22.85
CA ARG A 129 3.29 26.83 -22.34
C ARG A 129 2.24 27.11 -23.40
N LYS A 130 2.63 27.23 -24.67
CA LYS A 130 1.71 27.39 -25.80
C LYS A 130 0.83 26.14 -25.97
N GLU A 131 1.41 24.94 -25.89
CA GLU A 131 0.65 23.69 -25.94
C GLU A 131 -0.39 23.61 -24.80
N LEU A 132 0.00 24.03 -23.59
CA LEU A 132 -0.94 24.12 -22.47
C LEU A 132 -2.02 25.17 -22.66
N HIS A 133 -1.71 26.30 -23.27
CA HIS A 133 -2.69 27.35 -23.64
C HIS A 133 -3.73 26.77 -24.59
N GLU A 134 -3.30 26.21 -25.72
CA GLU A 134 -4.16 25.59 -26.73
C GLU A 134 -5.03 24.45 -26.13
N ARG A 135 -4.48 23.70 -25.17
CA ARG A 135 -5.23 22.62 -24.49
C ARG A 135 -6.41 23.12 -23.66
N TYR A 136 -6.30 24.30 -23.06
CA TYR A 136 -7.29 24.77 -22.07
C TYR A 136 -8.02 26.06 -22.50
N GLU A 137 -7.74 26.65 -23.67
CA GLU A 137 -8.37 27.87 -24.15
C GLU A 137 -9.90 27.75 -24.34
N SER A 138 -10.39 26.52 -24.59
CA SER A 138 -11.83 26.27 -24.68
C SER A 138 -12.55 26.29 -23.33
N ILE A 139 -11.81 26.28 -22.21
CA ILE A 139 -12.34 26.15 -20.85
C ILE A 139 -12.27 27.50 -20.12
N THR A 140 -11.23 28.29 -20.39
CA THR A 140 -10.99 29.58 -19.74
C THR A 140 -10.35 30.56 -20.68
N THR A 141 -10.62 31.85 -20.46
CA THR A 141 -9.96 32.94 -21.19
C THR A 141 -8.53 33.19 -20.73
N GLU A 142 -8.11 32.63 -19.61
CA GLU A 142 -6.78 32.81 -19.02
C GLU A 142 -6.13 31.43 -18.70
N PRO A 143 -5.81 30.61 -19.71
CA PRO A 143 -5.24 29.29 -19.54
C PRO A 143 -3.92 29.25 -18.71
N GLU A 144 -3.14 30.33 -18.79
CA GLU A 144 -1.87 30.48 -18.07
C GLU A 144 -2.06 30.52 -16.55
N ASN A 145 -3.19 31.07 -16.09
CA ASN A 145 -3.51 31.22 -14.66
C ASN A 145 -4.19 29.99 -14.07
N LEU A 146 -4.53 29.00 -14.90
CA LEU A 146 -5.20 27.78 -14.45
C LEU A 146 -4.28 26.98 -13.52
N LYS A 147 -4.73 26.71 -12.31
CA LYS A 147 -4.01 25.91 -11.31
C LYS A 147 -3.94 24.45 -11.72
N PHE A 148 -2.91 23.73 -11.28
CA PHE A 148 -2.76 22.31 -11.60
C PHE A 148 -3.96 21.48 -11.16
N ILE A 149 -4.53 21.78 -10.00
CA ILE A 149 -5.74 21.07 -9.53
C ILE A 149 -6.93 21.28 -10.49
N ASP A 150 -7.09 22.48 -11.05
CA ASP A 150 -8.16 22.79 -12.01
C ASP A 150 -7.90 22.10 -13.35
N ARG A 151 -6.62 21.98 -13.77
CA ARG A 151 -6.22 21.19 -14.94
C ARG A 151 -6.57 19.72 -14.78
N LEU A 152 -6.35 19.11 -13.60
CA LEU A 152 -6.77 17.74 -13.32
C LEU A 152 -8.29 17.57 -13.46
N VAL A 153 -9.07 18.55 -12.97
CA VAL A 153 -10.53 18.55 -13.13
C VAL A 153 -10.92 18.66 -14.59
N ALA A 154 -10.31 19.59 -15.33
CA ALA A 154 -10.56 19.79 -16.75
C ALA A 154 -10.25 18.52 -17.55
N ASP A 155 -9.07 17.95 -17.35
CA ASP A 155 -8.63 16.74 -18.03
C ASP A 155 -9.52 15.53 -17.72
N SER A 156 -10.00 15.42 -16.47
CA SER A 156 -10.93 14.34 -16.11
C SER A 156 -12.26 14.40 -16.88
N ARG A 157 -12.66 15.59 -17.32
CA ARG A 157 -13.90 15.82 -18.09
C ARG A 157 -13.74 15.59 -19.58
N THR A 158 -12.50 15.56 -20.08
CA THR A 158 -12.23 15.34 -21.51
C THR A 158 -12.11 13.88 -21.90
N VAL A 159 -12.08 12.97 -20.91
CA VAL A 159 -12.04 11.52 -21.18
C VAL A 159 -13.37 11.10 -21.78
N ALA A 160 -13.37 10.71 -23.05
CA ALA A 160 -14.54 10.49 -23.88
C ALA A 160 -15.58 9.50 -23.35
N LEU A 161 -15.17 8.56 -22.51
CA LEU A 161 -16.07 7.55 -21.88
C LEU A 161 -16.61 8.00 -20.52
N ASN A 162 -16.13 9.11 -19.98
CA ASN A 162 -16.61 9.66 -18.71
C ASN A 162 -17.72 10.68 -18.99
N HIS A 163 -18.94 10.20 -19.06
CA HIS A 163 -20.11 11.07 -19.22
C HIS A 163 -20.44 11.88 -17.96
N THR A 164 -19.74 11.63 -16.86
CA THR A 164 -19.93 12.32 -15.61
C THR A 164 -18.79 13.30 -15.37
N ALA A 165 -19.13 14.57 -15.31
CA ALA A 165 -18.20 15.64 -14.92
C ALA A 165 -17.91 15.60 -13.41
N GLY A 166 -17.30 14.52 -12.93
CA GLY A 166 -17.03 14.28 -11.52
C GLY A 166 -18.08 13.39 -10.84
N LEU A 167 -18.18 13.50 -9.52
CA LEU A 167 -19.10 12.70 -8.72
C LEU A 167 -20.56 13.16 -8.89
N SER A 168 -21.48 12.19 -8.97
CA SER A 168 -22.92 12.49 -8.91
C SER A 168 -23.32 13.09 -7.56
N THR A 169 -24.42 13.81 -7.52
CA THR A 169 -24.93 14.39 -6.27
C THR A 169 -25.10 13.36 -5.14
N PRO A 170 -25.68 12.16 -5.37
CA PRO A 170 -25.74 11.14 -4.31
C PRO A 170 -24.37 10.71 -3.80
N GLN A 171 -23.36 10.61 -4.65
CA GLN A 171 -22.00 10.28 -4.24
C GLN A 171 -21.39 11.40 -3.38
N GLN A 172 -21.60 12.66 -3.75
CA GLN A 172 -21.14 13.81 -2.97
C GLN A 172 -21.80 13.85 -1.60
N VAL A 173 -23.11 13.63 -1.52
CA VAL A 173 -23.85 13.54 -0.24
C VAL A 173 -23.27 12.42 0.61
N GLN A 174 -22.99 11.24 0.04
CA GLN A 174 -22.41 10.12 0.76
C GLN A 174 -21.01 10.46 1.32
N MET A 175 -20.18 11.16 0.56
CA MET A 175 -18.86 11.62 1.03
C MET A 175 -19.00 12.58 2.22
N VAL A 176 -19.93 13.52 2.14
CA VAL A 176 -20.21 14.46 3.24
C VAL A 176 -20.65 13.71 4.50
N LEU A 177 -21.54 12.74 4.38
CA LEU A 177 -22.03 11.94 5.50
C LEU A 177 -20.89 11.11 6.13
N PHE A 178 -20.03 10.49 5.33
CA PHE A 178 -18.86 9.77 5.83
C PHE A 178 -17.88 10.70 6.54
N SER A 179 -17.61 11.87 5.96
CA SER A 179 -16.71 12.86 6.57
C SER A 179 -17.29 13.40 7.88
N LEU A 180 -18.59 13.71 7.90
CA LEU A 180 -19.27 14.17 9.12
C LEU A 180 -19.23 13.10 10.20
N PHE A 181 -19.51 11.85 9.86
CA PHE A 181 -19.40 10.72 10.79
C PHE A 181 -18.00 10.63 11.41
N ALA A 182 -16.94 10.72 10.59
CA ALA A 182 -15.57 10.67 11.09
C ALA A 182 -15.23 11.85 12.01
N LEU A 183 -15.74 13.05 11.73
CA LEU A 183 -15.57 14.23 12.58
C LEU A 183 -16.34 14.11 13.92
N MET A 184 -17.45 13.38 13.93
CA MET A 184 -18.27 13.16 15.14
C MET A 184 -17.77 12.00 16.00
N ASP A 185 -16.99 11.06 15.45
CA ASP A 185 -16.40 9.93 16.19
C ASP A 185 -15.18 10.39 17.00
N THR A 186 -15.37 11.40 17.84
CA THR A 186 -14.30 12.00 18.65
C THR A 186 -13.58 11.04 19.60
N PRO A 187 -14.24 9.98 20.16
CA PRO A 187 -13.53 8.96 20.95
C PRO A 187 -12.85 7.89 20.10
N ASP A 188 -12.81 8.04 18.76
CA ASP A 188 -12.30 7.02 17.84
C ASP A 188 -12.95 5.63 18.02
N ALA A 189 -14.23 5.60 18.45
CA ALA A 189 -14.92 4.36 18.83
C ALA A 189 -15.02 3.39 17.64
N CYS A 190 -15.40 3.91 16.47
CA CYS A 190 -15.47 3.13 15.23
C CYS A 190 -14.10 2.67 14.77
N LYS A 191 -13.13 3.57 14.74
CA LYS A 191 -11.72 3.27 14.39
C LYS A 191 -11.17 2.13 15.25
N ASN A 192 -11.33 2.26 16.58
CA ASN A 192 -10.85 1.26 17.52
C ASN A 192 -11.57 -0.09 17.38
N ALA A 193 -12.89 -0.09 17.10
CA ALA A 193 -13.64 -1.31 16.83
C ALA A 193 -13.15 -2.02 15.56
N LEU A 194 -12.92 -1.28 14.47
CA LEU A 194 -12.38 -1.81 13.22
C LEU A 194 -10.97 -2.36 13.39
N LYS A 195 -10.10 -1.66 14.12
CA LYS A 195 -8.74 -2.14 14.42
C LYS A 195 -8.77 -3.45 15.22
N ARG A 196 -9.60 -3.55 16.26
CA ARG A 196 -9.76 -4.80 17.02
C ARG A 196 -10.25 -5.94 16.14
N LEU A 197 -11.21 -5.69 15.26
CA LEU A 197 -11.73 -6.69 14.34
C LEU A 197 -10.67 -7.20 13.37
N ILE A 198 -9.88 -6.31 12.78
CA ILE A 198 -8.79 -6.67 11.86
C ILE A 198 -7.73 -7.47 12.60
N ARG A 199 -7.37 -7.04 13.80
CA ARG A 199 -6.39 -7.72 14.64
C ARG A 199 -6.84 -9.14 15.02
N SER A 200 -8.08 -9.35 15.47
CA SER A 200 -8.58 -10.69 15.80
C SER A 200 -8.52 -11.65 14.60
N ARG A 201 -8.77 -11.13 13.39
CA ARG A 201 -8.67 -11.90 12.15
C ARG A 201 -7.23 -12.29 11.82
N LYS A 202 -6.26 -11.36 12.01
CA LYS A 202 -4.83 -11.66 11.85
C LYS A 202 -4.35 -12.71 12.84
N GLU A 203 -4.73 -12.56 14.11
CA GLU A 203 -4.43 -13.54 15.16
C GLU A 203 -5.00 -14.92 14.82
N ALA A 204 -6.24 -14.99 14.36
CA ALA A 204 -6.88 -16.23 13.96
C ALA A 204 -6.13 -16.91 12.79
N LEU A 205 -5.75 -16.15 11.77
CA LEU A 205 -4.96 -16.61 10.63
C LEU A 205 -3.60 -17.15 11.09
N TYR A 206 -2.84 -16.35 11.84
CA TYR A 206 -1.47 -16.64 12.26
C TYR A 206 -1.41 -17.87 13.18
N ARG A 207 -2.34 -17.97 14.13
CA ARG A 207 -2.46 -19.12 15.02
C ARG A 207 -2.60 -20.42 14.25
N GLU A 208 -3.47 -20.46 13.26
CA GLU A 208 -3.73 -21.68 12.49
C GLU A 208 -2.60 -22.01 11.49
N ILE A 209 -1.89 -21.01 10.96
CA ILE A 209 -0.66 -21.26 10.18
C ILE A 209 0.45 -21.79 11.09
N GLY A 210 0.46 -21.41 12.36
CA GLY A 210 1.54 -21.67 13.30
C GLY A 210 2.61 -20.55 13.28
N ILE A 211 2.23 -19.32 12.89
CA ILE A 211 3.09 -18.14 13.00
C ILE A 211 2.90 -17.52 14.39
N ARG A 212 4.01 -17.19 15.06
CA ARG A 212 3.95 -16.43 16.30
C ARG A 212 3.42 -15.04 16.03
N PHE A 213 2.30 -14.70 16.64
CA PHE A 213 1.75 -13.35 16.57
C PHE A 213 2.63 -12.41 17.40
N ASP A 214 3.07 -11.32 16.78
CA ASP A 214 3.82 -10.24 17.41
C ASP A 214 3.18 -8.92 16.98
N ASP A 215 2.84 -8.09 17.93
CA ASP A 215 2.24 -6.77 17.74
C ASP A 215 3.09 -5.63 18.34
N SER A 216 4.35 -5.91 18.59
CA SER A 216 5.30 -4.95 19.19
C SER A 216 5.69 -3.83 18.22
N ASP A 217 5.57 -4.02 16.90
CA ASP A 217 5.86 -2.98 15.93
C ASP A 217 4.73 -1.95 15.85
N VAL A 218 4.98 -0.78 16.42
CA VAL A 218 4.07 0.38 16.44
C VAL A 218 3.74 0.94 15.04
N ASN A 219 4.46 0.51 14.01
CA ASN A 219 4.20 0.91 12.63
C ASN A 219 3.23 -0.01 11.91
N GLN A 220 2.91 -1.17 12.46
CA GLN A 220 1.93 -2.09 11.88
C GLN A 220 0.51 -1.51 11.91
N VAL A 221 -0.20 -1.66 10.80
CA VAL A 221 -1.57 -1.16 10.60
C VAL A 221 -2.57 -2.30 10.39
N ASP A 222 -2.07 -3.48 10.01
CA ASP A 222 -2.79 -4.74 9.94
C ASP A 222 -3.95 -4.83 8.93
N TYR A 223 -4.14 -3.89 8.01
CA TYR A 223 -5.20 -3.99 6.99
C TYR A 223 -4.95 -5.15 6.02
N TYR A 224 -3.69 -5.40 5.71
CA TYR A 224 -3.19 -6.58 5.01
C TYR A 224 -2.11 -7.26 5.82
N THR A 225 -1.81 -8.50 5.43
CA THR A 225 -0.59 -9.18 5.86
C THR A 225 0.05 -9.89 4.69
N ILE A 226 1.37 -10.00 4.73
CA ILE A 226 2.16 -10.79 3.80
C ILE A 226 2.56 -12.09 4.50
N ILE A 227 2.31 -13.19 3.84
CA ILE A 227 2.89 -14.47 4.18
C ILE A 227 4.09 -14.69 3.26
N ASP A 228 5.26 -14.28 3.74
CA ASP A 228 6.53 -14.45 3.02
C ASP A 228 7.06 -15.87 3.26
N LEU A 229 6.99 -16.68 2.21
CA LEU A 229 7.29 -18.10 2.31
C LEU A 229 8.79 -18.37 2.48
N GLU A 230 9.63 -17.51 1.88
CA GLU A 230 11.07 -17.61 2.00
C GLU A 230 11.54 -17.22 3.40
N PHE A 231 11.08 -16.06 3.89
CA PHE A 231 11.42 -15.56 5.22
C PHE A 231 10.96 -16.54 6.32
N LEU A 232 9.70 -16.97 6.28
CA LEU A 232 9.15 -17.91 7.25
C LEU A 232 9.81 -19.29 7.16
N GLY A 233 10.04 -19.77 5.95
CA GLY A 233 10.73 -21.04 5.73
C GLY A 233 12.16 -21.04 6.26
N ASN A 234 12.93 -19.98 5.98
CA ASN A 234 14.28 -19.81 6.50
C ASN A 234 14.31 -19.76 8.03
N ARG A 235 13.41 -18.99 8.62
CA ARG A 235 13.30 -18.84 10.08
C ARG A 235 12.94 -20.17 10.78
N ALA A 236 12.05 -20.96 10.19
CA ALA A 236 11.55 -22.18 10.79
C ALA A 236 12.45 -23.38 10.51
N TYR A 237 12.87 -23.56 9.26
CA TYR A 237 13.45 -24.81 8.79
C TYR A 237 14.87 -24.62 8.23
N GLY A 238 15.31 -23.37 8.09
CA GLY A 238 16.63 -23.02 7.58
C GLY A 238 16.75 -22.98 6.07
N PRO A 239 17.87 -22.41 5.58
CA PRO A 239 18.08 -22.11 4.15
C PRO A 239 18.13 -23.35 3.26
N GLU A 240 18.58 -24.50 3.78
CA GLU A 240 18.62 -25.73 3.00
C GLU A 240 17.23 -26.24 2.63
N PHE A 241 16.27 -26.17 3.55
CA PHE A 241 14.88 -26.49 3.26
C PHE A 241 14.29 -25.57 2.22
N VAL A 242 14.51 -24.27 2.34
CA VAL A 242 13.98 -23.26 1.42
C VAL A 242 14.59 -23.44 0.02
N ALA A 243 15.90 -23.65 -0.07
CA ALA A 243 16.57 -23.92 -1.35
C ALA A 243 16.01 -25.20 -2.02
N TRP A 244 15.78 -26.25 -1.24
CA TRP A 244 15.17 -27.49 -1.74
C TRP A 244 13.72 -27.25 -2.19
N LEU A 245 12.93 -26.54 -1.39
CA LEU A 245 11.53 -26.23 -1.69
C LEU A 245 11.41 -25.51 -3.04
N PHE A 246 12.17 -24.45 -3.27
CA PHE A 246 12.12 -23.68 -4.51
C PHE A 246 12.75 -24.38 -5.71
N LYS A 247 13.65 -25.34 -5.48
CA LYS A 247 14.16 -26.19 -6.55
C LYS A 247 13.17 -27.26 -7.00
N ASN A 248 12.33 -27.75 -6.10
CA ASN A 248 11.42 -28.87 -6.33
C ASN A 248 9.94 -28.49 -6.43
N THR A 249 9.63 -27.18 -6.34
CA THR A 249 8.26 -26.68 -6.37
C THR A 249 8.26 -25.32 -7.07
N GLU A 250 7.41 -25.16 -8.08
CA GLU A 250 7.23 -23.86 -8.70
C GLU A 250 6.63 -22.88 -7.70
N PRO A 251 7.15 -21.64 -7.56
CA PRO A 251 6.63 -20.65 -6.62
C PRO A 251 5.13 -20.37 -6.79
N SER A 252 4.62 -20.48 -8.01
CA SER A 252 3.19 -20.35 -8.32
C SER A 252 2.34 -21.49 -7.74
N GLU A 253 2.89 -22.71 -7.63
CA GLU A 253 2.20 -23.86 -7.03
C GLU A 253 1.82 -23.57 -5.57
N LEU A 254 2.68 -22.87 -4.83
CA LEU A 254 2.43 -22.49 -3.43
C LEU A 254 1.20 -21.60 -3.25
N LEU A 255 0.76 -20.91 -4.30
CA LEU A 255 -0.45 -20.11 -4.33
C LEU A 255 -1.63 -20.82 -4.99
N PHE A 256 -1.38 -21.62 -6.05
CA PHE A 256 -2.44 -22.32 -6.76
C PHE A 256 -2.96 -23.56 -6.04
N ARG A 257 -2.13 -24.27 -5.27
CA ARG A 257 -2.59 -25.41 -4.48
C ARG A 257 -3.64 -25.00 -3.43
N PRO A 258 -3.46 -23.94 -2.61
CA PRO A 258 -4.52 -23.45 -1.72
C PRO A 258 -5.82 -23.10 -2.47
N ALA A 259 -5.71 -22.51 -3.66
CA ALA A 259 -6.89 -22.19 -4.47
C ALA A 259 -7.64 -23.47 -4.94
N LYS A 260 -6.91 -24.47 -5.42
CA LYS A 260 -7.46 -25.70 -5.94
C LYS A 260 -8.00 -26.62 -4.83
N GLU A 261 -7.25 -26.79 -3.76
CA GLU A 261 -7.53 -27.80 -2.73
C GLU A 261 -8.43 -27.25 -1.60
N ALA A 262 -8.31 -25.97 -1.27
CA ALA A 262 -9.02 -25.34 -0.16
C ALA A 262 -9.90 -24.15 -0.55
N ARG A 263 -9.99 -23.81 -1.86
CA ARG A 263 -10.73 -22.65 -2.38
C ARG A 263 -10.26 -21.31 -1.78
N VAL A 264 -8.98 -21.24 -1.43
CA VAL A 264 -8.33 -20.07 -0.85
C VAL A 264 -7.52 -19.38 -1.94
N VAL A 265 -7.93 -18.18 -2.34
CA VAL A 265 -7.22 -17.37 -3.33
C VAL A 265 -6.43 -16.27 -2.62
N LEU A 266 -5.11 -16.34 -2.71
CA LEU A 266 -4.19 -15.31 -2.23
C LEU A 266 -3.65 -14.52 -3.42
N LEU A 267 -3.39 -13.25 -3.21
CA LEU A 267 -2.73 -12.45 -4.26
C LEU A 267 -1.22 -12.61 -4.15
N PRO A 268 -0.53 -12.92 -5.27
CA PRO A 268 0.92 -13.06 -5.26
C PRO A 268 1.59 -11.73 -4.89
N GLY A 269 2.51 -11.77 -3.93
CA GLY A 269 3.25 -10.59 -3.49
C GLY A 269 4.09 -9.96 -4.60
N ARG A 270 4.57 -10.75 -5.57
CA ARG A 270 5.31 -10.26 -6.74
C ARG A 270 4.55 -9.19 -7.52
N GLY A 271 3.21 -9.26 -7.57
CA GLY A 271 2.36 -8.23 -8.17
C GLY A 271 2.42 -6.88 -7.44
N PHE A 272 3.01 -6.84 -6.25
CA PHE A 272 3.21 -5.66 -5.41
C PHE A 272 4.69 -5.33 -5.20
N GLY A 273 5.60 -5.94 -5.98
CA GLY A 273 7.03 -5.66 -5.92
C GLY A 273 7.79 -6.36 -4.79
N THR A 274 7.19 -7.36 -4.11
CA THR A 274 7.96 -8.16 -3.13
C THR A 274 9.03 -8.98 -3.84
N GLN A 275 10.19 -9.08 -3.21
CA GLN A 275 11.35 -9.79 -3.79
C GLN A 275 11.20 -11.31 -3.65
N HIS A 276 10.52 -11.77 -2.59
CA HIS A 276 10.37 -13.18 -2.25
C HIS A 276 9.01 -13.74 -2.65
N PRO A 277 8.92 -15.07 -2.91
CA PRO A 277 7.64 -15.75 -3.06
C PRO A 277 6.76 -15.56 -1.83
N SER A 278 5.65 -14.88 -2.02
CA SER A 278 4.78 -14.47 -0.91
C SER A 278 3.33 -14.36 -1.35
N GLY A 279 2.42 -14.47 -0.39
CA GLY A 279 0.99 -14.26 -0.57
C GLY A 279 0.48 -13.10 0.27
N ARG A 280 -0.24 -12.15 -0.36
CA ARG A 280 -0.95 -11.10 0.36
C ARG A 280 -2.33 -11.58 0.79
N VAL A 281 -2.65 -11.40 2.06
CA VAL A 281 -3.98 -11.64 2.64
C VAL A 281 -4.61 -10.30 3.03
N SER A 282 -5.84 -10.04 2.54
CA SER A 282 -6.66 -8.93 3.04
C SER A 282 -7.36 -9.39 4.33
N LEU A 283 -7.29 -8.59 5.38
CA LEU A 283 -7.93 -8.89 6.67
C LEU A 283 -9.31 -8.21 6.83
N ALA A 284 -9.78 -7.49 5.80
CA ALA A 284 -10.98 -6.68 5.86
C ALA A 284 -12.27 -7.41 5.43
N ASN A 285 -12.18 -8.50 4.63
CA ASN A 285 -13.30 -8.93 3.80
C ASN A 285 -14.01 -10.21 4.26
N LEU A 286 -13.39 -11.00 5.15
CA LEU A 286 -13.88 -12.33 5.54
C LEU A 286 -14.20 -12.37 7.04
N ASN A 287 -14.90 -13.41 7.49
CA ASN A 287 -15.14 -13.68 8.91
C ASN A 287 -13.92 -14.35 9.55
N GLU A 288 -13.82 -14.31 10.87
CA GLU A 288 -12.71 -14.93 11.60
C GLU A 288 -12.60 -16.45 11.32
N SER A 289 -13.73 -17.14 11.20
CA SER A 289 -13.77 -18.57 10.81
C SER A 289 -13.11 -18.87 9.48
N ASP A 290 -13.24 -17.94 8.52
CA ASP A 290 -12.64 -18.09 7.19
C ASP A 290 -11.12 -17.92 7.27
N TYR A 291 -10.63 -16.95 8.07
CA TYR A 291 -9.19 -16.80 8.29
C TYR A 291 -8.57 -18.00 9.00
N ARG A 292 -9.29 -18.63 9.93
CA ARG A 292 -8.89 -19.92 10.52
C ARG A 292 -8.81 -21.01 9.45
N ALA A 293 -9.77 -21.10 8.57
CA ALA A 293 -9.77 -22.09 7.49
C ALA A 293 -8.60 -21.87 6.51
N ILE A 294 -8.31 -20.60 6.14
CA ILE A 294 -7.14 -20.23 5.35
C ILE A 294 -5.86 -20.67 6.04
N GLY A 295 -5.72 -20.35 7.33
CA GLY A 295 -4.56 -20.72 8.12
C GLY A 295 -4.31 -22.22 8.15
N ARG A 296 -5.35 -23.03 8.40
CA ARG A 296 -5.26 -24.49 8.38
C ARG A 296 -4.85 -25.04 7.01
N ALA A 297 -5.40 -24.49 5.94
CA ALA A 297 -5.04 -24.90 4.57
C ALA A 297 -3.55 -24.63 4.28
N MET A 298 -3.05 -23.45 4.64
CA MET A 298 -1.63 -23.11 4.49
C MET A 298 -0.73 -23.99 5.37
N ARG A 299 -1.14 -24.25 6.60
CA ARG A 299 -0.40 -25.14 7.52
C ARG A 299 -0.30 -26.54 6.96
N LYS A 300 -1.39 -27.09 6.46
CA LYS A 300 -1.41 -28.43 5.84
C LYS A 300 -0.39 -28.53 4.72
N LEU A 301 -0.35 -27.55 3.81
CA LEU A 301 0.62 -27.52 2.71
C LEU A 301 2.06 -27.47 3.23
N MET A 302 2.35 -26.65 4.23
CA MET A 302 3.69 -26.56 4.80
C MET A 302 4.13 -27.91 5.40
N VAL A 303 3.24 -28.57 6.14
CA VAL A 303 3.49 -29.91 6.68
C VAL A 303 3.82 -30.90 5.57
N GLU A 304 3.06 -30.94 4.48
CA GLU A 304 3.31 -31.83 3.35
C GLU A 304 4.68 -31.56 2.69
N TYR A 305 5.08 -30.31 2.55
CA TYR A 305 6.40 -29.98 1.98
C TYR A 305 7.55 -30.41 2.92
N VAL A 306 7.39 -30.25 4.23
CA VAL A 306 8.39 -30.73 5.21
C VAL A 306 8.48 -32.26 5.18
N GLU A 307 7.38 -32.99 5.09
CA GLU A 307 7.37 -34.43 4.94
C GLU A 307 8.06 -34.91 3.66
N ARG A 308 7.78 -34.23 2.53
CA ARG A 308 8.47 -34.51 1.26
C ARG A 308 9.96 -34.26 1.34
N TYR A 309 10.38 -33.17 1.99
CA TYR A 309 11.79 -32.86 2.22
C TYR A 309 12.49 -33.93 3.05
N ASN A 310 11.87 -34.32 4.19
CA ASN A 310 12.40 -35.35 5.07
C ASN A 310 12.58 -36.69 4.33
N ALA A 311 11.57 -37.09 3.55
CA ALA A 311 11.62 -38.30 2.74
C ALA A 311 12.71 -38.26 1.66
N ALA A 312 12.88 -37.11 1.00
CA ALA A 312 13.86 -36.96 -0.10
C ALA A 312 15.30 -36.83 0.37
N THR A 313 15.54 -36.33 1.59
CA THR A 313 16.89 -36.01 2.09
C THR A 313 17.37 -36.91 3.23
N GLY A 314 16.48 -37.73 3.80
CA GLY A 314 16.78 -38.50 5.00
C GLY A 314 16.90 -37.68 6.29
N LYS A 315 16.58 -36.36 6.22
CA LYS A 315 16.55 -35.46 7.39
C LYS A 315 15.25 -35.62 8.15
N SER A 316 15.20 -35.11 9.39
CA SER A 316 14.02 -35.15 10.25
C SER A 316 13.72 -33.75 10.80
N LEU A 317 13.17 -32.86 9.93
CA LEU A 317 12.65 -31.58 10.36
C LEU A 317 11.30 -31.79 11.08
N ASP A 318 11.11 -31.04 12.16
CA ASP A 318 9.81 -31.04 12.86
C ASP A 318 8.74 -30.31 12.05
N LYS A 319 7.82 -31.08 11.48
CA LYS A 319 6.71 -30.55 10.67
C LYS A 319 5.73 -29.66 11.46
N ASN A 320 5.73 -29.74 12.80
CA ASN A 320 4.85 -28.97 13.67
C ASN A 320 5.52 -27.72 14.25
N LYS A 321 6.72 -27.41 13.83
CA LYS A 321 7.44 -26.22 14.29
C LYS A 321 6.60 -24.95 14.09
N VAL A 322 6.63 -24.07 15.08
CA VAL A 322 6.05 -22.73 15.01
C VAL A 322 6.94 -21.86 14.13
N LEU A 323 6.32 -21.14 13.20
CA LEU A 323 6.97 -20.27 12.19
C LEU A 323 7.29 -18.88 12.75
#